data_6584369bee0ba135dbb563da7259710b
#
_entry.id   6584369bee0ba135dbb563da7259710b
#
_cell.length_a   1.000
_cell.length_b   1.000
_cell.length_c   1.000
_cell.angle_alpha   90.00
_cell.angle_beta   90.00
_cell.angle_gamma   90.00
#
_symmetry.space_group_name_H-M   'P 1'
#
loop_
_entity.id
_entity.type
_entity.pdbx_description
1 polymer ?
#
loop_
_entity_poly.entity_id
_entity_poly.type
_entity_poly.pdbx_seq_one_letter_code
_entity_poly.pdbx_strand_id
1 'polypeptide(L)'
;MLKSAWATLSPSIKNIINEAGFGTFFKALLNQETHEYKDLQLLLALAECFWDTTCTFHFPGIGEVMSTPYDFFVITGLRLSGERILVNNSLTLTKLKKLLGVVPSRMRSNNIPLSWLCDNIPQCEIVVNGALMFMLLFIGTFLCPDLGSTMNLHNMGSLRKIEQIQNYDWGSMAYATLIHFMTKLSKRSLSSLREAPFVW
;
A
#
# COMPACT_ATOMS: atom_id res chain seq x y z
N MET A 1 -8.36 -9.34 3.29
CA MET A 1 -7.06 -9.40 3.99
C MET A 1 -6.83 -8.20 4.90
N LEU A 2 -6.67 -6.96 4.41
CA LEU A 2 -6.37 -5.78 5.25
C LEU A 2 -7.49 -5.47 6.27
N LYS A 3 -8.77 -5.50 5.86
CA LYS A 3 -9.93 -5.32 6.77
C LYS A 3 -9.96 -6.37 7.88
N SER A 4 -9.70 -7.64 7.54
CA SER A 4 -9.65 -8.74 8.53
C SER A 4 -8.52 -8.53 9.52
N ALA A 5 -7.32 -8.18 9.03
CA ALA A 5 -6.18 -7.89 9.90
C ALA A 5 -6.44 -6.69 10.82
N TRP A 6 -7.06 -5.61 10.31
CA TRP A 6 -7.44 -4.46 11.15
C TRP A 6 -8.42 -4.85 12.27
N ALA A 7 -9.38 -5.71 11.97
CA ALA A 7 -10.37 -6.16 12.96
C ALA A 7 -9.73 -6.88 14.16
N THR A 8 -8.64 -7.63 13.92
CA THR A 8 -7.92 -8.38 14.95
C THR A 8 -6.93 -7.56 15.77
N LEU A 9 -6.63 -6.31 15.35
CA LEU A 9 -5.67 -5.45 16.06
C LEU A 9 -6.17 -5.04 17.43
N SER A 10 -5.26 -5.04 18.42
CA SER A 10 -5.52 -4.47 19.72
C SER A 10 -5.77 -2.95 19.65
N PRO A 11 -6.52 -2.36 20.59
CA PRO A 11 -6.74 -0.91 20.64
C PRO A 11 -5.43 -0.12 20.67
N SER A 12 -4.41 -0.62 21.35
CA SER A 12 -3.10 0.04 21.46
C SER A 12 -2.40 0.11 20.10
N ILE A 13 -2.44 -0.95 19.29
CA ILE A 13 -1.89 -0.95 17.94
C ILE A 13 -2.66 0.03 17.04
N LYS A 14 -3.99 0.03 17.11
CA LYS A 14 -4.84 0.96 16.35
C LYS A 14 -4.53 2.42 16.69
N ASN A 15 -4.28 2.74 17.97
CA ASN A 15 -3.89 4.09 18.37
C ASN A 15 -2.57 4.52 17.73
N ILE A 16 -1.55 3.67 17.77
CA ILE A 16 -0.25 3.98 17.12
C ILE A 16 -0.44 4.26 15.62
N ILE A 17 -1.26 3.47 14.93
CA ILE A 17 -1.51 3.64 13.50
C ILE A 17 -2.30 4.92 13.22
N ASN A 18 -3.25 5.28 14.11
CA ASN A 18 -4.00 6.52 14.01
C ASN A 18 -3.08 7.74 14.22
N GLU A 19 -2.19 7.70 15.22
CA GLU A 19 -1.20 8.74 15.50
C GLU A 19 -0.18 8.87 14.36
N ALA A 20 0.12 7.79 13.66
CA ALA A 20 0.94 7.78 12.45
C ALA A 20 0.25 8.42 11.22
N GLY A 21 -0.97 8.94 11.37
CA GLY A 21 -1.69 9.70 10.35
C GLY A 21 -2.57 8.89 9.40
N PHE A 22 -2.72 7.57 9.61
CA PHE A 22 -3.51 6.71 8.73
C PHE A 22 -4.95 6.46 9.21
N GLY A 23 -5.35 7.05 10.34
CA GLY A 23 -6.66 6.79 10.95
C GLY A 23 -7.84 7.14 10.05
N THR A 24 -7.79 8.26 9.34
CA THR A 24 -8.85 8.68 8.40
C THR A 24 -8.98 7.70 7.25
N PHE A 25 -7.85 7.28 6.68
CA PHE A 25 -7.82 6.28 5.62
C PHE A 25 -8.48 4.96 6.05
N PHE A 26 -8.09 4.42 7.21
CA PHE A 26 -8.68 3.17 7.70
C PHE A 26 -10.16 3.30 8.05
N LYS A 27 -10.62 4.44 8.57
CA LYS A 27 -12.05 4.69 8.79
C LYS A 27 -12.82 4.65 7.46
N ALA A 28 -12.31 5.31 6.42
CA ALA A 28 -12.92 5.28 5.09
C ALA A 28 -12.94 3.86 4.52
N LEU A 29 -11.82 3.14 4.58
CA LEU A 29 -11.71 1.75 4.09
C LEU A 29 -12.67 0.79 4.81
N LEU A 30 -12.89 0.97 6.12
CA LEU A 30 -13.77 0.10 6.90
C LEU A 30 -15.25 0.38 6.64
N ASN A 31 -15.59 1.65 6.39
CA ASN A 31 -16.97 2.07 6.12
C ASN A 31 -17.43 1.77 4.69
N GLN A 32 -16.52 1.41 3.81
CA GLN A 32 -16.91 0.95 2.48
C GLN A 32 -17.62 -0.39 2.59
N GLU A 33 -18.85 -0.43 2.10
CA GLU A 33 -19.51 -1.69 1.79
C GLU A 33 -18.62 -2.44 0.80
N THR A 34 -18.29 -3.68 1.11
CA THR A 34 -17.54 -4.53 0.20
C THR A 34 -18.44 -4.90 -0.96
N HIS A 35 -18.52 -4.05 -1.97
CA HIS A 35 -19.01 -4.50 -3.26
C HIS A 35 -18.02 -5.54 -3.76
N GLU A 36 -18.43 -6.79 -3.80
CA GLU A 36 -17.60 -7.93 -4.27
C GLU A 36 -17.22 -7.82 -5.75
N TYR A 37 -17.83 -6.90 -6.46
CA TYR A 37 -17.60 -6.70 -7.88
C TYR A 37 -16.58 -5.59 -8.10
N LYS A 38 -15.34 -6.01 -8.27
CA LYS A 38 -14.37 -5.19 -8.99
C LYS A 38 -14.89 -5.07 -10.42
N ASP A 39 -15.23 -3.88 -10.84
CA ASP A 39 -15.63 -3.68 -12.23
C ASP A 39 -14.38 -3.70 -13.12
N LEU A 40 -13.96 -4.93 -13.43
CA LEU A 40 -12.81 -5.16 -14.30
C LEU A 40 -13.01 -4.56 -15.70
N GLN A 41 -14.26 -4.47 -16.16
CA GLN A 41 -14.57 -3.90 -17.47
C GLN A 41 -14.37 -2.39 -17.45
N LEU A 42 -14.85 -1.73 -16.39
CA LEU A 42 -14.61 -0.29 -16.20
C LEU A 42 -13.10 0.00 -16.09
N LEU A 43 -12.37 -0.80 -15.32
CA LEU A 43 -10.92 -0.62 -15.17
C LEU A 43 -10.18 -0.79 -16.50
N LEU A 44 -10.58 -1.78 -17.31
CA LEU A 44 -10.02 -2.00 -18.64
C LEU A 44 -10.34 -0.81 -19.55
N ALA A 45 -11.59 -0.34 -19.57
CA ALA A 45 -11.98 0.81 -20.35
C ALA A 45 -11.20 2.07 -19.95
N LEU A 46 -10.99 2.30 -18.66
CA LEU A 46 -10.14 3.40 -18.19
C LEU A 46 -8.68 3.22 -18.61
N ALA A 47 -8.15 2.00 -18.56
CA ALA A 47 -6.78 1.73 -19.00
C ALA A 47 -6.59 1.93 -20.51
N GLU A 48 -7.61 1.64 -21.33
CA GLU A 48 -7.59 1.92 -22.77
C GLU A 48 -7.62 3.43 -23.07
N CYS A 49 -8.25 4.23 -22.22
CA CYS A 49 -8.25 5.69 -22.32
C CYS A 49 -6.99 6.35 -21.75
N PHE A 50 -6.15 5.61 -21.01
CA PHE A 50 -4.99 6.19 -20.34
C PHE A 50 -3.78 6.28 -21.27
N TRP A 51 -3.24 7.50 -21.43
CA TRP A 51 -2.02 7.79 -22.18
C TRP A 51 -0.84 7.94 -21.21
N ASP A 52 0.10 7.03 -21.32
CA ASP A 52 1.26 6.95 -20.44
C ASP A 52 2.27 8.09 -20.61
N THR A 53 2.29 8.71 -21.79
CA THR A 53 3.18 9.84 -22.10
C THR A 53 2.79 11.12 -21.38
N THR A 54 1.49 11.35 -21.19
CA THR A 54 0.94 12.52 -20.49
C THR A 54 0.43 12.20 -19.10
N CYS A 55 0.31 10.90 -18.75
CA CYS A 55 -0.33 10.41 -17.51
C CYS A 55 -1.78 10.88 -17.34
N THR A 56 -2.53 10.96 -18.43
CA THR A 56 -3.91 11.48 -18.50
C THR A 56 -4.83 10.50 -19.19
N PHE A 57 -6.14 10.66 -18.95
CA PHE A 57 -7.19 9.92 -19.64
C PHE A 57 -7.70 10.76 -20.82
N HIS A 58 -7.78 10.16 -22.01
CA HIS A 58 -8.32 10.78 -23.21
C HIS A 58 -9.70 10.21 -23.50
N PHE A 59 -10.75 10.98 -23.24
CA PHE A 59 -12.12 10.58 -23.51
C PHE A 59 -12.63 11.21 -24.81
N PRO A 60 -13.13 10.40 -25.76
CA PRO A 60 -13.71 10.91 -26.99
C PRO A 60 -14.85 11.90 -26.70
N GLY A 61 -14.79 13.09 -27.32
CA GLY A 61 -15.80 14.14 -27.15
C GLY A 61 -15.72 14.97 -25.86
N ILE A 62 -14.91 14.55 -24.88
CA ILE A 62 -14.70 15.28 -23.62
C ILE A 62 -13.32 15.95 -23.63
N GLY A 63 -12.31 15.23 -24.12
CA GLY A 63 -10.94 15.69 -24.13
C GLY A 63 -10.07 14.96 -23.10
N GLU A 64 -9.04 15.66 -22.64
CA GLU A 64 -8.01 15.14 -21.75
C GLU A 64 -8.35 15.44 -20.28
N VAL A 65 -8.35 14.42 -19.43
CA VAL A 65 -8.65 14.51 -18.01
C VAL A 65 -7.50 13.90 -17.22
N MET A 66 -7.05 14.60 -16.18
CA MET A 66 -6.01 14.13 -15.28
C MET A 66 -6.58 13.97 -13.89
N SER A 67 -6.30 12.82 -13.27
CA SER A 67 -6.41 12.69 -11.82
C SER A 67 -5.16 13.31 -11.19
N THR A 68 -5.32 14.42 -10.50
CA THR A 68 -4.19 15.11 -9.86
C THR A 68 -3.80 14.45 -8.53
N PRO A 69 -2.58 14.68 -8.01
CA PRO A 69 -2.22 14.28 -6.65
C PRO A 69 -3.21 14.82 -5.61
N TYR A 70 -3.76 16.03 -5.83
CA TYR A 70 -4.74 16.62 -4.93
C TYR A 70 -6.07 15.85 -4.93
N ASP A 71 -6.56 15.43 -6.10
CA ASP A 71 -7.76 14.59 -6.19
C ASP A 71 -7.54 13.26 -5.44
N PHE A 72 -6.34 12.68 -5.59
CA PHE A 72 -5.97 11.47 -4.86
C PHE A 72 -5.99 11.68 -3.34
N PHE A 73 -5.48 12.82 -2.86
CA PHE A 73 -5.55 13.18 -1.45
C PHE A 73 -7.00 13.32 -0.96
N VAL A 74 -7.84 14.01 -1.72
CA VAL A 74 -9.26 14.21 -1.36
C VAL A 74 -10.00 12.87 -1.24
N ILE A 75 -9.71 11.94 -2.16
CA ILE A 75 -10.36 10.62 -2.18
C ILE A 75 -9.84 9.71 -1.06
N THR A 76 -8.53 9.68 -0.84
CA THR A 76 -7.89 8.70 0.06
C THR A 76 -7.65 9.23 1.47
N GLY A 77 -7.54 10.55 1.63
CA GLY A 77 -7.10 11.19 2.87
C GLY A 77 -5.60 11.02 3.15
N LEU A 78 -4.82 10.45 2.22
CA LEU A 78 -3.38 10.27 2.38
C LEU A 78 -2.65 11.60 2.12
N ARG A 79 -1.86 12.06 3.06
CA ARG A 79 -1.11 13.33 2.95
C ARG A 79 -0.10 13.26 1.81
N LEU A 80 -0.02 14.34 1.01
CA LEU A 80 0.93 14.55 -0.08
C LEU A 80 2.10 15.44 0.34
N SER A 81 2.54 15.30 1.57
CA SER A 81 3.62 16.13 2.12
C SER A 81 4.44 15.33 3.12
N GLY A 82 5.70 15.64 3.20
CA GLY A 82 6.60 14.99 4.13
C GLY A 82 7.98 14.71 3.53
N GLU A 83 8.76 13.92 4.26
CA GLU A 83 10.05 13.45 3.81
C GLU A 83 9.92 12.35 2.74
N ARG A 84 10.90 12.23 1.88
CA ARG A 84 10.93 11.17 0.88
C ARG A 84 10.96 9.80 1.54
N ILE A 85 10.22 8.86 0.98
CA ILE A 85 10.27 7.46 1.39
C ILE A 85 11.68 6.91 1.15
N LEU A 86 12.27 6.36 2.20
CA LEU A 86 13.62 5.83 2.16
C LEU A 86 13.62 4.38 1.68
N VAL A 87 14.16 4.15 0.51
CA VAL A 87 14.46 2.81 0.01
C VAL A 87 15.80 2.37 0.59
N ASN A 88 15.82 1.27 1.32
CA ASN A 88 17.02 0.78 1.99
C ASN A 88 17.39 -0.64 1.58
N ASN A 89 18.44 -0.76 0.77
CA ASN A 89 18.96 -2.04 0.30
C ASN A 89 19.82 -2.80 1.35
N SER A 90 20.10 -2.19 2.51
CA SER A 90 20.98 -2.76 3.54
C SER A 90 20.24 -3.44 4.69
N LEU A 91 18.94 -3.77 4.53
CA LEU A 91 18.19 -4.49 5.54
C LEU A 91 18.60 -5.97 5.56
N THR A 92 19.26 -6.35 6.64
CA THR A 92 19.61 -7.75 6.92
C THR A 92 18.50 -8.44 7.71
N LEU A 93 18.43 -9.77 7.63
CA LEU A 93 17.51 -10.59 8.45
C LEU A 93 17.64 -10.29 9.94
N THR A 94 18.87 -10.02 10.42
CA THR A 94 19.12 -9.68 11.82
C THR A 94 18.47 -8.36 12.22
N LYS A 95 18.54 -7.34 11.35
CA LYS A 95 17.87 -6.05 11.58
C LYS A 95 16.35 -6.21 11.54
N LEU A 96 15.83 -7.01 10.61
CA LEU A 96 14.42 -7.31 10.51
C LEU A 96 13.90 -8.02 11.78
N LYS A 97 14.62 -9.03 12.27
CA LYS A 97 14.28 -9.73 13.51
C LYS A 97 14.26 -8.79 14.71
N LYS A 98 15.18 -7.82 14.76
CA LYS A 98 15.20 -6.80 15.81
C LYS A 98 13.97 -5.87 15.75
N LEU A 99 13.46 -5.56 14.54
CA LEU A 99 12.31 -4.67 14.33
C LEU A 99 10.98 -5.36 14.54
N LEU A 100 10.84 -6.61 14.09
CA LEU A 100 9.56 -7.34 14.13
C LEU A 100 9.47 -8.36 15.26
N GLY A 101 10.58 -8.67 15.95
CA GLY A 101 10.66 -9.73 16.95
C GLY A 101 10.75 -11.13 16.35
N VAL A 102 10.07 -11.38 15.26
CA VAL A 102 10.01 -12.64 14.52
C VAL A 102 10.20 -12.40 13.02
N VAL A 103 10.70 -13.40 12.31
CA VAL A 103 10.88 -13.34 10.84
C VAL A 103 10.46 -14.66 10.22
N PRO A 104 10.02 -14.66 8.94
CA PRO A 104 9.68 -15.88 8.24
C PRO A 104 10.88 -16.83 8.20
N SER A 105 10.63 -18.14 8.37
CA SER A 105 11.67 -19.18 8.29
C SER A 105 12.28 -19.30 6.89
N ARG A 106 11.52 -18.93 5.86
CA ARG A 106 11.96 -18.90 4.46
C ARG A 106 11.55 -17.59 3.83
N MET A 107 12.53 -16.82 3.35
CA MET A 107 12.33 -15.60 2.58
C MET A 107 12.96 -15.77 1.20
N ARG A 108 12.27 -15.30 0.16
CA ARG A 108 12.81 -15.22 -1.20
C ARG A 108 13.18 -13.77 -1.50
N SER A 109 14.44 -13.53 -1.84
CA SER A 109 14.90 -12.22 -2.36
C SER A 109 14.44 -11.01 -1.54
N ASN A 110 14.58 -11.05 -0.21
CA ASN A 110 14.16 -9.97 0.71
C ASN A 110 12.66 -9.63 0.67
N ASN A 111 11.80 -10.57 0.27
CA ASN A 111 10.37 -10.38 0.26
C ASN A 111 9.70 -11.15 1.41
N ILE A 112 8.81 -10.46 2.14
CA ILE A 112 7.96 -11.08 3.18
C ILE A 112 6.60 -11.42 2.57
N PRO A 113 6.09 -12.66 2.68
CA PRO A 113 4.74 -12.98 2.26
C PRO A 113 3.70 -12.18 3.07
N LEU A 114 2.72 -11.59 2.39
CA LEU A 114 1.65 -10.83 3.06
C LEU A 114 0.78 -11.73 3.95
N SER A 115 0.58 -12.99 3.55
CA SER A 115 -0.11 -13.99 4.39
C SER A 115 0.61 -14.21 5.71
N TRP A 116 1.95 -14.32 5.68
CA TRP A 116 2.75 -14.47 6.90
C TRP A 116 2.56 -13.29 7.86
N LEU A 117 2.52 -12.05 7.33
CA LEU A 117 2.24 -10.86 8.15
C LEU A 117 0.86 -10.97 8.80
N CYS A 118 -0.18 -11.35 8.05
CA CYS A 118 -1.53 -11.53 8.57
C CYS A 118 -1.59 -12.55 9.72
N ASP A 119 -0.88 -13.67 9.58
CA ASP A 119 -0.89 -14.78 10.56
C ASP A 119 -0.14 -14.41 11.84
N ASN A 120 0.87 -13.54 11.75
CA ASN A 120 1.73 -13.20 12.89
C ASN A 120 1.31 -11.92 13.63
N ILE A 121 0.57 -11.01 13.00
CA ILE A 121 0.07 -9.78 13.67
C ILE A 121 -0.73 -10.10 14.94
N PRO A 122 -1.73 -11.01 14.96
CA PRO A 122 -2.52 -11.30 16.15
C PRO A 122 -1.72 -11.94 17.29
N GLN A 123 -0.60 -12.57 16.98
CA GLN A 123 0.25 -13.28 17.93
C GLN A 123 1.39 -12.39 18.49
N CYS A 124 1.44 -11.13 18.07
CA CYS A 124 2.52 -10.23 18.45
C CYS A 124 2.27 -9.64 19.84
N GLU A 125 3.10 -10.03 20.81
CA GLU A 125 3.01 -9.53 22.19
C GLU A 125 3.45 -8.06 22.31
N ILE A 126 4.42 -7.66 21.49
CA ILE A 126 4.98 -6.31 21.52
C ILE A 126 4.19 -5.40 20.57
N VAL A 127 3.48 -4.43 21.16
CA VAL A 127 2.56 -3.51 20.45
C VAL A 127 3.24 -2.82 19.27
N VAL A 128 4.47 -2.32 19.43
CA VAL A 128 5.24 -1.65 18.38
C VAL A 128 5.54 -2.59 17.22
N ASN A 129 5.91 -3.83 17.50
CA ASN A 129 6.21 -4.83 16.47
C ASN A 129 4.94 -5.19 15.68
N GLY A 130 3.81 -5.35 16.37
CA GLY A 130 2.50 -5.59 15.74
C GLY A 130 2.07 -4.43 14.85
N ALA A 131 2.28 -3.19 15.29
CA ALA A 131 2.01 -2.00 14.50
C ALA A 131 2.91 -1.93 13.24
N LEU A 132 4.21 -2.24 13.37
CA LEU A 132 5.14 -2.30 12.23
C LEU A 132 4.75 -3.41 11.24
N MET A 133 4.37 -4.60 11.72
CA MET A 133 3.90 -5.68 10.84
C MET A 133 2.63 -5.27 10.08
N PHE A 134 1.70 -4.59 10.76
CA PHE A 134 0.49 -4.10 10.11
C PHE A 134 0.81 -3.01 9.08
N MET A 135 1.72 -2.09 9.37
CA MET A 135 2.16 -1.09 8.39
C MET A 135 2.84 -1.72 7.18
N LEU A 136 3.64 -2.79 7.36
CA LEU A 136 4.19 -3.55 6.24
C LEU A 136 3.09 -4.21 5.40
N LEU A 137 2.10 -4.80 6.04
CA LEU A 137 0.94 -5.38 5.36
C LEU A 137 0.19 -4.30 4.56
N PHE A 138 -0.03 -3.13 5.15
CA PHE A 138 -0.69 -2.00 4.50
C PHE A 138 0.10 -1.49 3.28
N ILE A 139 1.40 -1.26 3.44
CA ILE A 139 2.25 -0.81 2.33
C ILE A 139 2.26 -1.83 1.20
N GLY A 140 2.48 -3.11 1.52
CA GLY A 140 2.53 -4.17 0.51
C GLY A 140 1.19 -4.52 -0.13
N THR A 141 0.07 -4.20 0.53
CA THR A 141 -1.27 -4.46 -0.03
C THR A 141 -1.82 -3.25 -0.79
N PHE A 142 -1.50 -2.04 -0.33
CA PHE A 142 -2.15 -0.83 -0.77
C PHE A 142 -1.21 0.21 -1.38
N LEU A 143 -0.17 0.64 -0.65
CA LEU A 143 0.66 1.76 -1.08
C LEU A 143 1.66 1.38 -2.18
N CYS A 144 2.23 0.20 -2.08
CA CYS A 144 3.28 -0.30 -2.98
C CYS A 144 3.18 -1.81 -3.16
N PRO A 145 2.05 -2.29 -3.67
CA PRO A 145 1.83 -3.72 -3.85
C PRO A 145 2.79 -4.30 -4.89
N ASP A 146 3.25 -5.52 -4.61
CA ASP A 146 4.06 -6.32 -5.52
C ASP A 146 3.18 -7.42 -6.16
N LEU A 147 3.51 -7.79 -7.38
CA LEU A 147 2.80 -8.82 -8.16
C LEU A 147 2.77 -10.20 -7.47
N GLY A 148 3.69 -10.43 -6.53
CA GLY A 148 3.88 -11.71 -5.83
C GLY A 148 3.13 -11.88 -4.51
N SER A 149 2.18 -11.03 -4.14
CA SER A 149 1.56 -11.01 -2.80
C SER A 149 2.60 -10.99 -1.68
N THR A 150 3.66 -10.25 -1.90
CA THR A 150 4.80 -10.08 -0.99
C THR A 150 5.06 -8.62 -0.71
N MET A 151 5.74 -8.33 0.38
CA MET A 151 6.25 -7.00 0.72
C MET A 151 7.76 -6.99 0.55
N ASN A 152 8.26 -6.12 -0.30
CA ASN A 152 9.70 -5.95 -0.48
C ASN A 152 10.29 -5.14 0.69
N LEU A 153 11.28 -5.72 1.36
CA LEU A 153 11.93 -5.12 2.53
C LEU A 153 12.69 -3.82 2.22
N HIS A 154 13.01 -3.56 0.97
CA HIS A 154 13.66 -2.31 0.58
C HIS A 154 12.78 -1.09 0.93
N ASN A 155 11.47 -1.24 0.95
CA ASN A 155 10.52 -0.20 1.32
C ASN A 155 10.43 0.06 2.84
N MET A 156 11.15 -0.70 3.66
CA MET A 156 11.15 -0.55 5.12
C MET A 156 12.05 0.59 5.64
N GLY A 157 12.78 1.27 4.78
CA GLY A 157 13.71 2.33 5.23
C GLY A 157 13.05 3.37 6.12
N SER A 158 11.82 3.75 5.78
CA SER A 158 11.00 4.74 6.50
C SER A 158 10.21 4.17 7.68
N LEU A 159 10.23 2.86 7.91
CA LEU A 159 9.50 2.20 9.00
C LEU A 159 10.37 1.89 10.23
N ARG A 160 11.63 2.33 10.26
CA ARG A 160 12.56 2.01 11.36
C ARG A 160 12.11 2.53 12.72
N LYS A 161 11.39 3.66 12.73
CA LYS A 161 10.85 4.28 13.92
C LYS A 161 9.39 4.60 13.66
N ILE A 162 8.51 3.94 14.38
CA ILE A 162 7.08 4.06 14.16
C ILE A 162 6.57 5.48 14.40
N GLU A 163 7.19 6.19 15.34
CA GLU A 163 6.84 7.58 15.69
C GLU A 163 7.14 8.57 14.55
N GLN A 164 8.02 8.18 13.61
CA GLN A 164 8.42 9.01 12.48
C GLN A 164 7.66 8.69 11.20
N ILE A 165 6.84 7.65 11.19
CA ILE A 165 6.12 7.20 9.98
C ILE A 165 5.26 8.33 9.41
N GLN A 166 4.62 9.13 10.26
CA GLN A 166 3.81 10.29 9.86
C GLN A 166 4.58 11.40 9.12
N ASN A 167 5.91 11.41 9.24
CA ASN A 167 6.75 12.45 8.62
C ASN A 167 7.02 12.19 7.13
N TYR A 168 6.73 10.98 6.63
CA TYR A 168 7.00 10.58 5.26
C TYR A 168 5.82 10.83 4.33
N ASP A 169 6.13 11.08 3.06
CA ASP A 169 5.14 11.34 2.01
C ASP A 169 4.58 10.04 1.41
N TRP A 170 3.70 9.39 2.17
CA TRP A 170 3.04 8.15 1.74
C TRP A 170 2.01 8.36 0.64
N GLY A 171 1.38 9.53 0.60
CA GLY A 171 0.37 9.85 -0.42
C GLY A 171 1.00 9.95 -1.81
N SER A 172 2.13 10.67 -1.94
CA SER A 172 2.84 10.74 -3.23
C SER A 172 3.39 9.39 -3.67
N MET A 173 3.86 8.54 -2.74
CA MET A 173 4.27 7.18 -3.06
C MET A 173 3.11 6.35 -3.62
N ALA A 174 1.95 6.39 -2.96
CA ALA A 174 0.77 5.65 -3.39
C ALA A 174 0.26 6.16 -4.75
N TYR A 175 0.22 7.47 -4.94
CA TYR A 175 -0.17 8.08 -6.21
C TYR A 175 0.79 7.69 -7.35
N ALA A 176 2.10 7.77 -7.13
CA ALA A 176 3.09 7.34 -8.12
C ALA A 176 2.94 5.85 -8.48
N THR A 177 2.61 5.02 -7.49
CA THR A 177 2.34 3.60 -7.72
C THR A 177 1.08 3.40 -8.56
N LEU A 178 0.00 4.15 -8.31
CA LEU A 178 -1.21 4.13 -9.14
C LEU A 178 -0.90 4.48 -10.60
N ILE A 179 -0.20 5.59 -10.85
CA ILE A 179 0.19 6.01 -12.22
C ILE A 179 1.06 4.95 -12.89
N HIS A 180 2.01 4.36 -12.16
CA HIS A 180 2.85 3.27 -12.67
C HIS A 180 2.03 2.05 -13.11
N PHE A 181 1.00 1.66 -12.33
CA PHE A 181 0.10 0.57 -12.70
C PHE A 181 -0.76 0.92 -13.90
N MET A 182 -1.32 2.12 -13.96
CA MET A 182 -2.09 2.58 -15.12
C MET A 182 -1.23 2.55 -16.39
N THR A 183 0.01 3.00 -16.30
CA THR A 183 1.00 2.90 -17.41
C THR A 183 1.23 1.46 -17.86
N LYS A 184 1.37 0.52 -16.92
CA LYS A 184 1.55 -0.90 -17.25
C LYS A 184 0.30 -1.51 -17.87
N LEU A 185 -0.87 -1.14 -17.37
CA LEU A 185 -2.15 -1.60 -17.92
C LEU A 185 -2.37 -1.09 -19.34
N SER A 186 -2.17 0.21 -19.59
CA SER A 186 -2.34 0.80 -20.94
C SER A 186 -1.39 0.17 -21.95
N LYS A 187 -0.17 -0.18 -21.57
CA LYS A 187 0.80 -0.89 -22.40
C LYS A 187 0.55 -2.39 -22.54
N ARG A 188 -0.49 -2.93 -21.91
CA ARG A 188 -0.79 -4.37 -21.85
C ARG A 188 0.42 -5.20 -21.37
N SER A 189 1.26 -4.62 -20.53
CA SER A 189 2.47 -5.26 -20.02
C SER A 189 2.23 -6.07 -18.73
N LEU A 190 0.99 -6.06 -18.19
CA LEU A 190 0.58 -6.92 -17.09
C LEU A 190 0.00 -8.22 -17.63
N SER A 191 0.40 -9.35 -17.04
CA SER A 191 -0.07 -10.69 -17.42
C SER A 191 -1.52 -10.92 -17.00
N SER A 192 -2.00 -10.23 -15.96
CA SER A 192 -3.41 -10.26 -15.54
C SER A 192 -3.81 -9.02 -14.74
N LEU A 193 -5.08 -8.63 -14.84
CA LEU A 193 -5.67 -7.54 -14.03
C LEU A 193 -5.81 -7.91 -12.54
N ARG A 194 -5.73 -9.20 -12.19
CA ARG A 194 -5.71 -9.63 -10.78
C ARG A 194 -4.49 -9.11 -10.03
N GLU A 195 -3.48 -8.72 -10.77
CA GLU A 195 -2.24 -8.14 -10.26
C GLU A 195 -2.34 -6.62 -10.04
N ALA A 196 -3.45 -5.98 -10.44
CA ALA A 196 -3.68 -4.56 -10.21
C ALA A 196 -4.10 -4.33 -8.74
N PRO A 197 -3.25 -3.68 -7.94
CA PRO A 197 -3.45 -3.60 -6.49
C PRO A 197 -4.57 -2.66 -6.06
N PHE A 198 -4.90 -1.70 -6.89
CA PHE A 198 -5.91 -0.66 -6.63
C PHE A 198 -7.31 -1.04 -7.12
N VAL A 199 -7.53 -2.30 -7.45
CA VAL A 199 -8.85 -2.81 -7.82
C VAL A 199 -9.58 -3.23 -6.53
N TRP A 200 -10.04 -2.26 -5.78
CA TRP A 200 -10.86 -2.42 -4.54
C TRP A 200 -12.00 -1.43 -4.48
#